data_0421887096453fd15619abe9fc866a9c
#
_entry.id   0421887096453fd15619abe9fc866a9c
#
_cell.length_a   1.000
_cell.length_b   1.000
_cell.length_c   1.000
_cell.angle_alpha   90.00
_cell.angle_beta   90.00
_cell.angle_gamma   90.00
#
_symmetry.space_group_name_H-M   'P 1'
#
loop_
_entity.id
_entity.type
_entity.pdbx_description
1 polymer ?
#
loop_
_entity_poly.entity_id
_entity_poly.type
_entity_poly.pdbx_seq_one_letter_code
_entity_poly.pdbx_strand_id
1 'polypeptide(L)'
;MKRLSISLIIILLASCIAHCQIVRCGADRIDQYLSLLQNKRVGIVAHKASYIYANSLTKKELRKYRISQDTHLVDLLATQHVNIECVFAPEHGFRGTADAGEKVSS
;
A
#
# COMPACT_ATOMS: atom_id res chain seq x y z
N MET A 1 23.63 -27.71 -37.69
CA MET A 1 23.47 -26.25 -37.65
C MET A 1 22.05 -25.78 -37.36
N LYS A 2 21.02 -26.29 -38.02
CA LYS A 2 19.61 -25.87 -37.76
C LYS A 2 19.12 -26.07 -36.30
N ARG A 3 19.54 -27.16 -35.64
CA ARG A 3 19.12 -27.46 -34.24
C ARG A 3 19.76 -26.47 -33.21
N LEU A 4 21.00 -26.04 -33.46
CA LEU A 4 21.70 -25.08 -32.61
C LEU A 4 21.05 -23.67 -32.68
N SER A 5 20.58 -23.28 -33.86
CA SER A 5 19.89 -22.01 -34.07
C SER A 5 18.54 -21.95 -33.35
N ILE A 6 17.79 -23.06 -33.34
CA ILE A 6 16.49 -23.12 -32.64
C ILE A 6 16.67 -23.04 -31.12
N SER A 7 17.68 -23.74 -30.56
CA SER A 7 17.98 -23.65 -29.12
C SER A 7 18.39 -22.24 -28.70
N LEU A 8 19.17 -21.53 -29.53
CA LEU A 8 19.59 -20.16 -29.25
C LEU A 8 18.39 -19.19 -29.26
N ILE A 9 17.45 -19.37 -30.18
CA ILE A 9 16.21 -18.59 -30.27
C ILE A 9 15.32 -18.82 -29.04
N ILE A 10 15.19 -20.06 -28.58
CA ILE A 10 14.40 -20.38 -27.37
C ILE A 10 15.03 -19.75 -26.13
N ILE A 11 16.34 -19.77 -25.99
CA ILE A 11 17.05 -19.13 -24.88
C ILE A 11 16.88 -17.60 -24.92
N LEU A 12 16.93 -16.99 -26.10
CA LEU A 12 16.71 -15.55 -26.28
C LEU A 12 15.26 -15.14 -25.95
N LEU A 13 14.29 -15.94 -26.34
CA LEU A 13 12.87 -15.73 -26.00
C LEU A 13 12.57 -15.93 -24.50
N ALA A 14 13.25 -16.86 -23.84
CA ALA A 14 13.11 -17.08 -22.41
C ALA A 14 13.67 -15.92 -21.58
N SER A 15 14.66 -15.20 -22.06
CA SER A 15 15.22 -14.01 -21.37
C SER A 15 14.36 -12.75 -21.50
N CYS A 16 13.37 -12.74 -22.39
CA CYS A 16 12.44 -11.60 -22.57
C CYS A 16 11.21 -11.64 -21.65
N ILE A 17 11.11 -12.57 -20.70
CA ILE A 17 10.10 -12.48 -19.65
C ILE A 17 10.55 -11.40 -18.67
N ALA A 18 10.38 -10.15 -19.06
CA ALA A 18 10.51 -9.03 -18.14
C ALA A 18 9.48 -9.23 -17.02
N HIS A 19 9.95 -9.62 -15.85
CA HIS A 19 9.13 -9.61 -14.65
C HIS A 19 8.80 -8.14 -14.37
N CYS A 20 7.60 -7.72 -14.74
CA CYS A 20 7.08 -6.44 -14.29
C CYS A 20 6.91 -6.54 -12.76
N GLN A 21 7.91 -6.09 -12.03
CA GLN A 21 7.80 -5.99 -10.58
C GLN A 21 6.86 -4.84 -10.26
N ILE A 22 5.72 -5.16 -9.67
CA ILE A 22 4.84 -4.15 -9.09
C ILE A 22 5.61 -3.49 -7.96
N VAL A 23 5.87 -2.19 -8.09
CA VAL A 23 6.49 -1.39 -7.02
C VAL A 23 5.50 -1.32 -5.86
N ARG A 24 5.88 -1.86 -4.71
CA ARG A 24 5.09 -1.80 -3.48
C ARG A 24 5.63 -0.69 -2.59
N CYS A 25 4.77 0.26 -2.25
CA CYS A 25 5.07 1.30 -1.27
C CYS A 25 5.27 0.69 0.14
N GLY A 26 5.95 1.42 1.03
CA GLY A 26 6.13 0.98 2.41
C GLY A 26 4.79 0.69 3.12
N ALA A 27 3.79 1.53 2.88
CA ALA A 27 2.45 1.37 3.43
C ALA A 27 1.74 0.09 2.99
N ASP A 28 2.00 -0.42 1.77
CA ASP A 28 1.42 -1.67 1.26
C ASP A 28 2.01 -2.92 1.93
N ARG A 29 3.11 -2.77 2.66
CA ARG A 29 3.79 -3.88 3.35
C ARG A 29 3.23 -4.08 4.76
N ILE A 30 1.93 -4.24 4.86
CA ILE A 30 1.17 -4.29 6.11
C ILE A 30 1.73 -5.34 7.07
N ASP A 31 2.12 -6.52 6.57
CA ASP A 31 2.71 -7.60 7.36
C ASP A 31 3.99 -7.20 8.10
N GLN A 32 4.74 -6.23 7.57
CA GLN A 32 6.03 -5.83 8.14
C GLN A 32 5.90 -4.85 9.31
N TYR A 33 4.86 -4.00 9.31
CA TYR A 33 4.76 -2.95 10.33
C TYR A 33 3.57 -3.12 11.28
N LEU A 34 2.50 -3.81 10.89
CA LEU A 34 1.29 -3.89 11.71
C LEU A 34 1.56 -4.46 13.10
N SER A 35 2.40 -5.49 13.21
CA SER A 35 2.79 -6.09 14.50
C SER A 35 3.56 -5.12 15.39
N LEU A 36 4.30 -4.19 14.81
CA LEU A 36 5.06 -3.17 15.54
C LEU A 36 4.15 -2.11 16.17
N LEU A 37 2.94 -1.92 15.62
CA LEU A 37 1.95 -0.93 16.08
C LEU A 37 1.01 -1.50 17.14
N GLN A 38 0.96 -2.82 17.31
CA GLN A 38 0.08 -3.47 18.30
C GLN A 38 0.45 -3.04 19.71
N ASN A 39 -0.56 -2.72 20.54
CA ASN A 39 -0.41 -2.26 21.91
C ASN A 39 0.42 -0.96 22.06
N LYS A 40 0.54 -0.17 21.00
CA LYS A 40 1.19 1.14 21.02
C LYS A 40 0.14 2.23 20.86
N ARG A 41 0.44 3.40 21.42
CA ARG A 41 -0.27 4.64 21.10
C ARG A 41 0.37 5.23 19.84
N VAL A 42 -0.39 5.37 18.77
CA VAL A 42 0.14 5.69 17.44
C VAL A 42 -0.34 7.05 16.99
N GLY A 43 0.60 7.95 16.68
CA GLY A 43 0.34 9.16 15.91
C GLY A 43 0.64 8.92 14.45
N ILE A 44 -0.21 9.38 13.54
CA ILE A 44 -0.07 9.16 12.10
C ILE A 44 0.11 10.50 11.41
N VAL A 45 1.09 10.61 10.53
CA VAL A 45 1.18 11.72 9.57
C VAL A 45 0.63 11.21 8.24
N ALA A 46 -0.50 11.75 7.80
CA ALA A 46 -1.18 11.29 6.60
C ALA A 46 -1.86 12.45 5.87
N HIS A 47 -2.07 12.29 4.58
CA HIS A 47 -2.82 13.24 3.75
C HIS A 47 -3.71 12.46 2.75
N LYS A 48 -4.48 13.19 1.94
CA LYS A 48 -5.45 12.61 1.00
C LYS A 48 -4.91 11.52 0.03
N ALA A 49 -3.59 11.44 -0.19
CA ALA A 49 -2.98 10.43 -1.05
C ALA A 49 -2.38 9.24 -0.28
N SER A 50 -2.61 9.15 1.05
CA SER A 50 -2.11 8.05 1.86
C SER A 50 -3.02 6.82 1.73
N TYR A 51 -3.10 6.27 0.51
CA TYR A 51 -3.90 5.09 0.19
C TYR A 51 -3.07 3.82 0.10
N ILE A 52 -3.68 2.72 0.51
CA ILE A 52 -3.28 1.36 0.21
C ILE A 52 -4.09 0.93 -1.02
N TYR A 53 -3.41 0.62 -2.10
CA TYR A 53 -4.06 0.21 -3.35
C TYR A 53 -4.31 -1.30 -3.35
N ALA A 54 -5.55 -1.71 -3.60
CA ALA A 54 -5.92 -3.12 -3.59
C ALA A 54 -5.14 -3.95 -4.61
N ASN A 55 -4.77 -3.36 -5.75
CA ASN A 55 -3.99 -4.01 -6.81
C ASN A 55 -2.51 -4.24 -6.45
N SER A 56 -1.98 -3.57 -5.43
CA SER A 56 -0.62 -3.78 -4.93
C SER A 56 -0.51 -4.97 -3.96
N LEU A 57 -1.65 -5.50 -3.52
CA LEU A 57 -1.76 -6.56 -2.54
C LEU A 57 -2.08 -7.91 -3.16
N THR A 58 -1.57 -8.97 -2.56
CA THR A 58 -1.94 -10.33 -2.93
C THR A 58 -3.35 -10.68 -2.47
N LYS A 59 -3.99 -11.67 -3.11
CA LYS A 59 -5.31 -12.17 -2.70
C LYS A 59 -5.34 -12.64 -1.24
N LYS A 60 -4.22 -13.14 -0.73
CA LYS A 60 -4.06 -13.55 0.67
C LYS A 60 -4.11 -12.34 1.60
N GLU A 61 -3.39 -11.28 1.28
CA GLU A 61 -3.37 -10.03 2.05
C GLU A 61 -4.72 -9.34 2.05
N LEU A 62 -5.37 -9.24 0.87
CA LEU A 62 -6.72 -8.67 0.75
C LEU A 62 -7.72 -9.35 1.70
N ARG A 63 -7.72 -10.69 1.74
CA ARG A 63 -8.60 -11.44 2.65
C ARG A 63 -8.19 -11.27 4.11
N LYS A 64 -6.88 -11.33 4.41
CA LYS A 64 -6.35 -11.21 5.77
C LYS A 64 -6.71 -9.88 6.41
N TYR A 65 -6.56 -8.79 5.66
CA TYR A 65 -6.83 -7.43 6.16
C TYR A 65 -8.23 -6.90 5.82
N ARG A 66 -9.08 -7.71 5.19
CA ARG A 66 -10.45 -7.36 4.78
C ARG A 66 -10.51 -6.14 3.86
N ILE A 67 -9.56 -6.05 2.93
CA ILE A 67 -9.49 -4.99 1.95
C ILE A 67 -10.22 -5.44 0.68
N SER A 68 -11.26 -4.74 0.29
CA SER A 68 -12.06 -5.03 -0.93
C SER A 68 -11.83 -4.01 -2.03
N GLN A 69 -11.32 -2.83 -1.69
CA GLN A 69 -11.04 -1.71 -2.59
C GLN A 69 -9.89 -0.88 -2.04
N ASP A 70 -9.45 0.13 -2.79
CA ASP A 70 -8.45 1.07 -2.32
C ASP A 70 -8.90 1.70 -1.01
N THR A 71 -8.03 1.68 0.00
CA THR A 71 -8.38 2.04 1.36
C THR A 71 -7.38 3.04 1.92
N HIS A 72 -7.85 4.11 2.55
CA HIS A 72 -6.96 5.06 3.20
C HIS A 72 -6.22 4.41 4.38
N LEU A 73 -4.92 4.71 4.54
CA LEU A 73 -4.06 4.11 5.56
C LEU A 73 -4.66 4.23 6.98
N VAL A 74 -5.22 5.39 7.33
CA VAL A 74 -5.84 5.61 8.64
C VAL A 74 -7.01 4.66 8.87
N ASP A 75 -7.86 4.48 7.85
CA ASP A 75 -9.02 3.60 7.94
C ASP A 75 -8.59 2.12 8.06
N LEU A 76 -7.56 1.72 7.30
CA LEU A 76 -7.00 0.38 7.43
C LEU A 76 -6.51 0.14 8.87
N LEU A 77 -5.68 1.03 9.41
CA LEU A 77 -5.11 0.86 10.75
C LEU A 77 -6.21 0.83 11.83
N ALA A 78 -7.26 1.63 11.68
CA ALA A 78 -8.42 1.62 12.56
C ALA A 78 -9.16 0.25 12.50
N THR A 79 -9.37 -0.29 11.30
CA THR A 79 -10.00 -1.62 11.13
C THR A 79 -9.14 -2.76 11.66
N GLN A 80 -7.83 -2.57 11.75
CA GLN A 80 -6.89 -3.52 12.35
C GLN A 80 -6.71 -3.28 13.87
N HIS A 81 -7.56 -2.46 14.48
CA HIS A 81 -7.57 -2.16 15.92
C HIS A 81 -6.26 -1.55 16.46
N VAL A 82 -5.56 -0.79 15.62
CA VAL A 82 -4.43 0.02 16.07
C VAL A 82 -4.95 1.19 16.90
N ASN A 83 -4.36 1.44 18.07
CA ASN A 83 -4.73 2.57 18.93
C ASN A 83 -4.19 3.88 18.36
N ILE A 84 -4.99 4.53 17.51
CA ILE A 84 -4.65 5.80 16.87
C ILE A 84 -5.03 6.93 17.82
N GLU A 85 -4.02 7.65 18.34
CA GLU A 85 -4.20 8.79 19.25
C GLU A 85 -4.52 10.08 18.47
N CYS A 86 -3.82 10.29 17.35
CA CYS A 86 -4.00 11.48 16.53
C CYS A 86 -3.56 11.24 15.08
N VAL A 87 -4.10 12.05 14.19
CA VAL A 87 -3.69 12.10 12.79
C VAL A 87 -3.26 13.54 12.48
N PHE A 88 -2.02 13.71 12.06
CA PHE A 88 -1.47 14.97 11.60
C PHE A 88 -1.59 15.06 10.08
N ALA A 89 -2.19 16.13 9.58
CA ALA A 89 -2.31 16.37 8.15
C ALA A 89 -1.65 17.70 7.78
N PRO A 90 -0.82 17.77 6.73
CA PRO A 90 -0.12 19.01 6.38
C PRO A 90 -1.07 20.11 5.91
N GLU A 91 -2.00 19.82 5.01
CA GLU A 91 -2.97 20.79 4.48
C GLU A 91 -4.29 20.09 4.14
N HIS A 92 -5.39 20.84 4.15
CA HIS A 92 -6.73 20.36 3.78
C HIS A 92 -7.25 19.14 4.55
N GLY A 93 -6.61 18.80 5.69
CA GLY A 93 -6.92 17.59 6.45
C GLY A 93 -6.47 16.31 5.76
N PHE A 94 -6.44 15.20 6.47
CA PHE A 94 -5.96 13.92 5.92
C PHE A 94 -6.92 13.32 4.86
N ARG A 95 -8.16 13.76 4.80
CA ARG A 95 -9.12 13.37 3.75
C ARG A 95 -9.17 14.36 2.58
N GLY A 96 -8.55 15.54 2.71
CA GLY A 96 -8.51 16.55 1.68
C GLY A 96 -9.85 17.25 1.41
N THR A 97 -10.71 17.32 2.41
CA THR A 97 -12.06 17.92 2.30
C THR A 97 -12.14 19.35 2.83
N ALA A 98 -11.12 19.82 3.56
CA ALA A 98 -11.07 21.16 4.11
C ALA A 98 -10.47 22.15 3.11
N ASP A 99 -11.01 23.37 3.05
CA ASP A 99 -10.46 24.46 2.25
C ASP A 99 -9.20 25.08 2.89
N ALA A 100 -8.44 25.82 2.09
CA ALA A 100 -7.21 26.47 2.57
C ALA A 100 -7.53 27.42 3.73
N GLY A 101 -6.92 27.16 4.89
CA GLY A 101 -7.12 27.96 6.11
C GLY A 101 -8.34 27.58 6.95
N GLU A 102 -9.14 26.61 6.54
CA GLU A 102 -10.24 26.09 7.31
C GLU A 102 -9.74 25.24 8.50
N LYS A 103 -10.36 25.44 9.67
CA LYS A 103 -10.07 24.61 10.83
C LYS A 103 -10.68 23.24 10.64
N VAL A 104 -9.83 22.23 10.56
CA VAL A 104 -10.27 20.82 10.55
C VAL A 104 -10.69 20.45 11.98
N SER A 105 -11.96 20.15 12.18
CA SER A 105 -12.44 19.63 13.47
C SER A 105 -11.88 18.22 13.72
N SER A 106 -11.38 18.01 14.91
CA SER A 106 -10.94 16.69 15.40
C SER A 106 -12.14 15.78 15.66
#